data_11b39c761332d8e0f2191e073ec2d89c
#
_entry.id   11b39c761332d8e0f2191e073ec2d89c
#
_cell.length_a   1.000
_cell.length_b   1.000
_cell.length_c   1.000
_cell.angle_alpha   90.00
_cell.angle_beta   90.00
_cell.angle_gamma   90.00
#
_symmetry.space_group_name_H-M   'P 1'
#
loop_
_entity.id
_entity.type
_entity.pdbx_description
1 polymer ?
#
loop_
_entity_poly.entity_id
_entity_poly.type
_entity_poly.pdbx_seq_one_letter_code
_entity_poly.pdbx_strand_id
1 'polypeptide(L)'
;LRGFAFTSYLIPSTGMENSIFQGERILVNKWSYGLRVPFMSLFSYHRWCESPVQRQDIVVFNNPAGIRQPVIDRREIYISRCLGVPGDTLLVDSLFSVISPEAQFNPDKKRLYSYPASKENLITSLMHTLSITNDGLMGSNDSTHVRSFSRYEYYLLEQAMNGKESFVQPLSNKEDAEPNPLIVPGKGKFIRVYPWNMTLLRNTLVMHEGKQAEIKNDTLYVDGKPTQHCYFTKDYY
;
A
#
# COMPACT_ATOMS: atom_id res chain seq x y z
N LEU A 1 -31.17 -3.99 8.16
CA LEU A 1 -30.73 -2.98 7.17
C LEU A 1 -29.31 -2.46 7.43
N ARG A 2 -28.87 -2.27 8.71
CA ARG A 2 -27.51 -1.76 9.02
C ARG A 2 -26.38 -2.61 8.44
N GLY A 3 -26.48 -3.93 8.42
CA GLY A 3 -25.41 -4.81 7.92
C GLY A 3 -25.22 -4.84 6.41
N PHE A 4 -26.22 -4.42 5.63
CA PHE A 4 -26.16 -4.44 4.17
C PHE A 4 -25.62 -3.12 3.58
N ALA A 5 -25.97 -1.99 4.18
CA ALA A 5 -25.62 -0.67 3.64
C ALA A 5 -24.32 -0.11 4.22
N PHE A 6 -24.11 -0.29 5.52
CA PHE A 6 -22.97 0.30 6.24
C PHE A 6 -22.36 -0.72 7.19
N THR A 7 -21.06 -0.62 7.36
CA THR A 7 -20.32 -1.35 8.40
C THR A 7 -19.39 -0.37 9.11
N SER A 8 -19.34 -0.48 10.45
CA SER A 8 -18.43 0.31 11.26
C SER A 8 -17.17 -0.49 11.59
N TYR A 9 -16.01 0.12 11.39
CA TYR A 9 -14.71 -0.43 11.74
C TYR A 9 -13.99 0.51 12.71
N LEU A 10 -13.27 -0.10 13.66
CA LEU A 10 -12.30 0.60 14.49
C LEU A 10 -10.96 0.57 13.76
N ILE A 11 -10.24 1.69 13.72
CA ILE A 11 -8.92 1.78 13.11
C ILE A 11 -7.87 1.24 14.09
N PRO A 12 -7.20 0.12 13.79
CA PRO A 12 -6.30 -0.53 14.73
C PRO A 12 -4.88 0.02 14.70
N SER A 13 -4.50 0.76 13.64
CA SER A 13 -3.11 1.16 13.38
C SER A 13 -3.00 2.56 12.84
N THR A 14 -1.77 3.07 12.84
CA THR A 14 -1.40 4.42 12.39
C THR A 14 -1.16 4.54 10.88
N GLY A 15 -1.38 3.47 10.10
CA GLY A 15 -1.05 3.43 8.67
C GLY A 15 -1.73 4.48 7.80
N MET A 16 -2.84 5.05 8.26
CA MET A 16 -3.62 6.10 7.58
C MET A 16 -3.66 7.42 8.37
N GLU A 17 -2.74 7.63 9.32
CA GLU A 17 -2.66 8.89 10.05
C GLU A 17 -2.48 10.09 9.12
N ASN A 18 -3.09 11.21 9.52
CA ASN A 18 -3.42 12.43 8.80
C ASN A 18 -4.71 12.39 7.98
N SER A 19 -5.22 11.21 7.62
CA SER A 19 -6.57 11.08 7.03
C SER A 19 -7.52 10.40 8.01
N ILE A 20 -7.04 9.37 8.71
CA ILE A 20 -7.80 8.58 9.67
C ILE A 20 -6.84 8.18 10.80
N PHE A 21 -7.22 8.47 12.04
CA PHE A 21 -6.35 8.22 13.19
C PHE A 21 -6.64 6.88 13.87
N GLN A 22 -5.60 6.32 14.48
CA GLN A 22 -5.76 5.12 15.31
C GLN A 22 -6.77 5.37 16.43
N GLY A 23 -7.66 4.40 16.66
CA GLY A 23 -8.74 4.49 17.66
C GLY A 23 -10.01 5.15 17.16
N GLU A 24 -10.00 5.80 16.00
CA GLU A 24 -11.22 6.31 15.39
C GLU A 24 -12.12 5.19 14.89
N ARG A 25 -13.42 5.49 14.85
CA ARG A 25 -14.42 4.59 14.30
C ARG A 25 -14.98 5.14 13.02
N ILE A 26 -14.73 4.45 11.92
CA ILE A 26 -15.22 4.82 10.60
C ILE A 26 -16.52 4.08 10.27
N LEU A 27 -17.32 4.70 9.42
CA LEU A 27 -18.53 4.11 8.83
C LEU A 27 -18.30 3.92 7.32
N VAL A 28 -18.18 2.67 6.91
CA VAL A 28 -17.93 2.33 5.51
C VAL A 28 -19.25 2.16 4.78
N ASN A 29 -19.42 2.94 3.71
CA ASN A 29 -20.54 2.80 2.78
C ASN A 29 -20.25 1.64 1.81
N LYS A 30 -21.07 0.59 1.90
CA LYS A 30 -20.92 -0.60 1.03
C LYS A 30 -21.50 -0.42 -0.36
N TRP A 31 -22.23 0.64 -0.62
CA TRP A 31 -22.88 0.91 -1.89
C TRP A 31 -21.99 1.68 -2.86
N SER A 32 -20.96 2.33 -2.37
CA SER A 32 -20.09 3.19 -3.18
C SER A 32 -19.49 2.48 -4.40
N TYR A 33 -19.21 1.18 -4.26
CA TYR A 33 -18.61 0.36 -5.32
C TYR A 33 -19.50 -0.81 -5.75
N GLY A 34 -20.82 -0.64 -5.61
CA GLY A 34 -21.83 -1.64 -5.94
C GLY A 34 -22.17 -2.60 -4.80
N LEU A 35 -23.43 -2.97 -4.75
CA LEU A 35 -23.95 -3.90 -3.76
C LEU A 35 -23.41 -5.31 -3.99
N ARG A 36 -22.74 -5.85 -2.98
CA ARG A 36 -22.34 -7.25 -2.95
C ARG A 36 -23.54 -8.16 -2.72
N VAL A 37 -23.64 -9.23 -3.52
CA VAL A 37 -24.56 -10.32 -3.20
C VAL A 37 -24.07 -11.00 -1.92
N PRO A 38 -24.91 -11.10 -0.86
CA PRO A 38 -24.54 -11.80 0.37
C PRO A 38 -24.35 -13.30 0.12
N PHE A 39 -23.61 -13.97 1.02
CA PHE A 39 -23.35 -15.42 0.93
C PHE A 39 -22.47 -15.86 -0.26
N MET A 40 -21.31 -15.20 -0.44
CA MET A 40 -20.34 -15.53 -1.49
C MET A 40 -19.81 -16.97 -1.45
N SER A 41 -20.04 -17.71 -0.36
CA SER A 41 -19.74 -19.15 -0.28
C SER A 41 -20.70 -20.01 -1.09
N LEU A 42 -21.89 -19.49 -1.43
CA LEU A 42 -22.95 -20.19 -2.17
C LEU A 42 -23.18 -19.64 -3.56
N PHE A 43 -22.86 -18.37 -3.79
CA PHE A 43 -23.10 -17.69 -5.08
C PHE A 43 -21.77 -17.15 -5.63
N SER A 44 -21.66 -17.12 -6.97
CA SER A 44 -20.53 -16.45 -7.64
C SER A 44 -20.49 -14.98 -7.26
N TYR A 45 -19.29 -14.42 -7.20
CA TYR A 45 -19.09 -12.99 -6.91
C TYR A 45 -19.78 -12.14 -7.99
N HIS A 46 -20.81 -11.41 -7.56
CA HIS A 46 -21.50 -10.40 -8.38
C HIS A 46 -21.74 -9.13 -7.60
N ARG A 47 -21.56 -8.00 -8.26
CA ARG A 47 -21.97 -6.69 -7.77
C ARG A 47 -23.00 -6.08 -8.69
N TRP A 48 -23.96 -5.38 -8.13
CA TRP A 48 -24.93 -4.58 -8.86
C TRP A 48 -24.56 -3.09 -8.75
N CYS A 49 -24.73 -2.34 -9.85
CA CYS A 49 -24.40 -0.91 -9.91
C CYS A 49 -22.93 -0.65 -9.53
N GLU A 50 -22.00 -1.32 -10.19
CA GLU A 50 -20.58 -1.13 -9.96
C GLU A 50 -20.15 0.28 -10.38
N SER A 51 -19.51 1.00 -9.45
CA SER A 51 -18.75 2.20 -9.75
C SER A 51 -17.26 1.88 -9.62
N PRO A 52 -16.41 2.30 -10.57
CA PRO A 52 -14.99 2.07 -10.47
C PRO A 52 -14.40 2.87 -9.29
N VAL A 53 -13.39 2.29 -8.66
CA VAL A 53 -12.58 3.02 -7.67
C VAL A 53 -11.83 4.13 -8.39
N GLN A 54 -11.78 5.31 -7.78
CA GLN A 54 -11.09 6.47 -8.32
C GLN A 54 -9.75 6.68 -7.61
N ARG A 55 -8.85 7.42 -8.25
CA ARG A 55 -7.61 7.85 -7.60
C ARG A 55 -7.96 8.69 -6.37
N GLN A 56 -7.18 8.52 -5.30
CA GLN A 56 -7.34 9.17 -4.00
C GLN A 56 -8.52 8.67 -3.15
N ASP A 57 -9.35 7.76 -3.64
CA ASP A 57 -10.36 7.13 -2.81
C ASP A 57 -9.72 6.36 -1.66
N ILE A 58 -10.29 6.49 -0.46
CA ILE A 58 -9.94 5.64 0.67
C ILE A 58 -10.85 4.42 0.62
N VAL A 59 -10.24 3.26 0.41
CA VAL A 59 -10.95 1.99 0.21
C VAL A 59 -10.68 1.03 1.36
N VAL A 60 -11.72 0.31 1.76
CA VAL A 60 -11.64 -0.80 2.72
C VAL A 60 -11.77 -2.10 1.94
N PHE A 61 -10.80 -2.99 2.09
CA PHE A 61 -10.73 -4.23 1.32
C PHE A 61 -10.18 -5.39 2.16
N ASN A 62 -10.48 -6.61 1.72
CA ASN A 62 -9.91 -7.80 2.32
C ASN A 62 -8.50 -8.05 1.76
N ASN A 63 -7.56 -8.43 2.62
CA ASN A 63 -6.16 -8.66 2.25
C ASN A 63 -6.05 -9.59 1.02
N PRO A 64 -5.59 -9.10 -0.14
CA PRO A 64 -5.48 -9.92 -1.34
C PRO A 64 -4.41 -10.99 -1.22
N ALA A 65 -3.37 -10.77 -0.41
CA ALA A 65 -2.28 -11.71 -0.19
C ALA A 65 -2.61 -12.83 0.84
N GLY A 66 -3.76 -12.75 1.48
CA GLY A 66 -4.21 -13.72 2.48
C GLY A 66 -4.59 -15.09 1.92
N ILE A 67 -3.73 -15.71 1.09
CA ILE A 67 -4.03 -16.97 0.35
C ILE A 67 -4.25 -18.17 1.28
N ARG A 68 -3.71 -18.14 2.49
CA ARG A 68 -3.95 -19.20 3.50
C ARG A 68 -5.42 -19.28 3.93
N GLN A 69 -6.16 -18.19 3.78
CA GLN A 69 -7.60 -18.13 4.02
C GLN A 69 -8.35 -18.11 2.67
N PRO A 70 -8.94 -19.23 2.23
CA PRO A 70 -9.60 -19.32 0.93
C PRO A 70 -10.86 -18.43 0.86
N VAL A 71 -11.55 -18.25 1.99
CA VAL A 71 -12.77 -17.42 2.06
C VAL A 71 -12.38 -15.96 2.21
N ILE A 72 -12.62 -15.15 1.19
CA ILE A 72 -12.24 -13.73 1.14
C ILE A 72 -12.79 -12.95 2.33
N ASP A 73 -14.05 -13.18 2.70
CA ASP A 73 -14.70 -12.44 3.81
C ASP A 73 -14.11 -12.73 5.20
N ARG A 74 -13.27 -13.76 5.33
CA ARG A 74 -12.54 -14.10 6.57
C ARG A 74 -11.11 -13.61 6.59
N ARG A 75 -10.65 -12.98 5.50
CA ARG A 75 -9.31 -12.38 5.45
C ARG A 75 -9.28 -11.09 6.23
N GLU A 76 -8.09 -10.71 6.67
CA GLU A 76 -7.86 -9.43 7.33
C GLU A 76 -8.37 -8.27 6.47
N ILE A 77 -8.93 -7.26 7.14
CA ILE A 77 -9.48 -6.08 6.50
C ILE A 77 -8.42 -4.98 6.56
N TYR A 78 -8.11 -4.44 5.40
CA TYR A 78 -7.20 -3.33 5.23
C TYR A 78 -7.95 -2.08 4.79
N ILE A 79 -7.36 -0.94 5.11
CA ILE A 79 -7.79 0.36 4.62
C ILE A 79 -6.59 1.04 4.00
N SER A 80 -6.76 1.59 2.80
CA SER A 80 -5.69 2.29 2.10
C SER A 80 -6.25 3.30 1.10
N ARG A 81 -5.39 4.23 0.68
CA ARG A 81 -5.70 5.18 -0.38
C ARG A 81 -5.32 4.59 -1.74
N CYS A 82 -6.24 4.67 -2.70
CA CYS A 82 -5.99 4.27 -4.08
C CYS A 82 -5.04 5.28 -4.75
N LEU A 83 -3.86 4.84 -5.15
CA LEU A 83 -2.87 5.66 -5.85
C LEU A 83 -2.95 5.52 -7.36
N GLY A 84 -3.41 4.38 -7.85
CA GLY A 84 -3.52 4.11 -9.28
C GLY A 84 -4.75 3.30 -9.65
N VAL A 85 -5.29 3.58 -10.81
CA VAL A 85 -6.42 2.86 -11.39
C VAL A 85 -5.98 2.07 -12.63
N PRO A 86 -6.78 1.08 -13.09
CA PRO A 86 -6.38 0.20 -14.20
C PRO A 86 -5.90 0.96 -15.45
N GLY A 87 -4.64 0.73 -15.80
CA GLY A 87 -3.97 1.35 -16.96
C GLY A 87 -3.16 2.59 -16.63
N ASP A 88 -3.14 3.05 -15.38
CA ASP A 88 -2.23 4.10 -14.96
C ASP A 88 -0.77 3.63 -15.00
N THR A 89 0.12 4.57 -15.22
CA THR A 89 1.55 4.36 -15.08
C THR A 89 2.04 5.11 -13.84
N LEU A 90 2.50 4.35 -12.86
CA LEU A 90 3.09 4.88 -11.63
C LEU A 90 4.61 4.75 -11.71
N LEU A 91 5.33 5.77 -11.26
CA LEU A 91 6.78 5.67 -11.09
C LEU A 91 7.06 5.02 -9.74
N VAL A 92 7.84 3.93 -9.75
CA VAL A 92 8.21 3.19 -8.54
C VAL A 92 9.73 3.05 -8.43
N ASP A 93 10.21 3.02 -7.19
CA ASP A 93 11.60 2.70 -6.89
C ASP A 93 11.87 1.17 -6.94
N SER A 94 13.10 0.77 -6.64
CA SER A 94 13.50 -0.65 -6.60
C SER A 94 12.78 -1.47 -5.53
N LEU A 95 12.13 -0.82 -4.56
CA LEU A 95 11.30 -1.44 -3.51
C LEU A 95 9.81 -1.37 -3.82
N PHE A 96 9.43 -0.98 -5.03
CA PHE A 96 8.05 -0.75 -5.46
C PHE A 96 7.32 0.35 -4.69
N SER A 97 8.02 1.25 -4.01
CA SER A 97 7.40 2.43 -3.43
C SER A 97 7.07 3.44 -4.54
N VAL A 98 5.83 3.93 -4.54
CA VAL A 98 5.40 4.92 -5.54
C VAL A 98 6.04 6.27 -5.26
N ILE A 99 6.75 6.81 -6.25
CA ILE A 99 7.49 8.09 -6.19
C ILE A 99 6.93 9.15 -7.15
N SER A 100 5.83 8.85 -7.85
CA SER A 100 5.17 9.83 -8.72
C SER A 100 4.69 11.06 -7.92
N PRO A 101 4.55 12.24 -8.56
CA PRO A 101 4.15 13.48 -7.88
C PRO A 101 2.86 13.34 -7.08
N GLU A 102 1.89 12.60 -7.58
CA GLU A 102 0.62 12.37 -6.89
C GLU A 102 0.81 11.65 -5.55
N ALA A 103 1.76 10.71 -5.48
CA ALA A 103 2.08 10.01 -4.25
C ALA A 103 2.87 10.87 -3.25
N GLN A 104 3.58 11.90 -3.72
CA GLN A 104 4.30 12.81 -2.82
C GLN A 104 3.36 13.67 -1.98
N PHE A 105 2.17 13.98 -2.50
CA PHE A 105 1.15 14.76 -1.82
C PHE A 105 0.18 13.90 -1.00
N ASN A 106 0.37 12.58 -0.98
CA ASN A 106 -0.45 11.70 -0.15
C ASN A 106 -0.15 11.97 1.34
N PRO A 107 -1.12 12.51 2.12
CA PRO A 107 -0.91 12.85 3.52
C PRO A 107 -0.61 11.63 4.39
N ASP A 108 -1.07 10.46 3.98
CA ASP A 108 -0.93 9.19 4.72
C ASP A 108 0.42 8.52 4.48
N LYS A 109 1.21 9.00 3.50
CA LYS A 109 2.47 8.37 3.14
C LYS A 109 3.53 8.63 4.20
N LYS A 110 3.91 7.59 4.93
CA LYS A 110 5.08 7.61 5.81
C LYS A 110 6.37 7.33 5.02
N ARG A 111 7.44 7.95 5.46
CA ARG A 111 8.81 7.74 4.94
C ARG A 111 9.71 7.30 6.07
N LEU A 112 10.79 6.62 5.74
CA LEU A 112 11.80 6.25 6.70
C LEU A 112 12.74 7.43 6.97
N TYR A 113 13.05 7.63 8.25
CA TYR A 113 13.99 8.62 8.72
C TYR A 113 14.99 7.96 9.65
N SER A 114 16.23 8.36 9.55
CA SER A 114 17.31 7.92 10.42
C SER A 114 17.75 9.02 11.36
N TYR A 115 18.20 8.64 12.56
CA TYR A 115 18.77 9.52 13.56
C TYR A 115 19.74 8.76 14.46
N PRO A 116 20.69 9.48 15.15
CA PRO A 116 21.63 8.86 16.05
C PRO A 116 20.94 8.11 17.21
N ALA A 117 21.34 6.89 17.52
CA ALA A 117 20.76 6.08 18.59
C ALA A 117 20.81 6.79 19.96
N SER A 118 21.84 7.63 20.20
CA SER A 118 21.98 8.46 21.41
C SER A 118 20.84 9.49 21.59
N LYS A 119 20.06 9.78 20.54
CA LYS A 119 18.92 10.70 20.55
C LYS A 119 17.57 10.04 20.75
N GLU A 120 17.52 8.72 20.94
CA GLU A 120 16.28 7.95 21.07
C GLU A 120 15.36 8.50 22.17
N ASN A 121 15.89 8.74 23.36
CA ASN A 121 15.09 9.29 24.48
C ASN A 121 14.49 10.65 24.16
N LEU A 122 15.23 11.52 23.45
CA LEU A 122 14.74 12.83 23.04
C LEU A 122 13.62 12.68 21.99
N ILE A 123 13.81 11.86 20.98
CA ILE A 123 12.80 11.61 19.95
C ILE A 123 11.53 11.04 20.58
N THR A 124 11.65 10.04 21.45
CA THR A 124 10.49 9.43 22.14
C THR A 124 9.75 10.45 23.00
N SER A 125 10.47 11.32 23.72
CA SER A 125 9.86 12.39 24.51
C SER A 125 9.13 13.41 23.64
N LEU A 126 9.72 13.82 22.51
CA LEU A 126 9.09 14.72 21.55
C LEU A 126 7.84 14.09 20.91
N MET A 127 7.92 12.82 20.52
CA MET A 127 6.79 12.10 19.98
C MET A 127 5.61 12.07 20.97
N HIS A 128 5.90 11.77 22.24
CA HIS A 128 4.87 11.79 23.28
C HIS A 128 4.25 13.19 23.43
N THR A 129 5.08 14.25 23.48
CA THR A 129 4.61 15.65 23.63
C THR A 129 3.76 16.10 22.44
N LEU A 130 4.13 15.66 21.23
CA LEU A 130 3.46 16.01 19.98
C LEU A 130 2.31 15.07 19.63
N SER A 131 2.01 14.09 20.49
CA SER A 131 1.01 13.05 20.25
C SER A 131 1.24 12.27 18.95
N ILE A 132 2.51 12.08 18.58
CA ILE A 132 2.89 11.27 17.42
C ILE A 132 2.85 9.80 17.84
N THR A 133 1.94 9.04 17.25
CA THR A 133 1.87 7.59 17.40
C THR A 133 2.76 6.92 16.36
N ASN A 134 3.58 5.98 16.77
CA ASN A 134 4.55 5.33 15.89
C ASN A 134 4.65 3.84 16.20
N ASP A 135 4.77 3.04 15.14
CA ASP A 135 4.83 1.57 15.21
C ASP A 135 6.15 1.03 15.80
N GLY A 136 7.01 1.91 16.32
CA GLY A 136 8.29 1.55 16.91
C GLY A 136 9.47 1.73 15.95
N LEU A 137 10.59 1.13 16.30
CA LEU A 137 11.79 1.15 15.46
C LEU A 137 11.62 0.21 14.28
N MET A 138 11.82 0.73 13.07
CA MET A 138 11.81 -0.03 11.82
C MET A 138 13.17 -0.66 11.52
N GLY A 139 14.22 -0.09 12.10
CA GLY A 139 15.59 -0.59 12.03
C GLY A 139 16.44 0.01 13.13
N SER A 140 17.44 -0.73 13.60
CA SER A 140 18.34 -0.29 14.67
C SER A 140 19.70 -0.92 14.49
N ASN A 141 20.74 -0.14 14.67
CA ASN A 141 22.10 -0.58 14.91
C ASN A 141 22.71 0.21 16.08
N ASP A 142 23.97 -0.08 16.43
CA ASP A 142 24.64 0.54 17.59
C ASP A 142 24.75 2.07 17.51
N SER A 143 24.69 2.64 16.31
CA SER A 143 24.88 4.09 16.09
C SER A 143 23.64 4.81 15.59
N THR A 144 22.73 4.11 14.93
CA THR A 144 21.62 4.72 14.19
C THR A 144 20.32 3.96 14.38
N HIS A 145 19.26 4.70 14.63
CA HIS A 145 17.90 4.19 14.66
C HIS A 145 17.13 4.70 13.43
N VAL A 146 16.13 3.89 12.98
CA VAL A 146 15.26 4.21 11.86
C VAL A 146 13.81 4.11 12.31
N ARG A 147 13.04 5.18 12.06
CA ARG A 147 11.58 5.22 12.28
C ARG A 147 10.86 5.73 11.04
N SER A 148 9.58 5.41 10.95
CA SER A 148 8.73 5.95 9.89
C SER A 148 7.95 7.15 10.41
N PHE A 149 7.98 8.26 9.68
CA PHE A 149 7.18 9.45 9.96
C PHE A 149 6.43 9.90 8.70
N SER A 150 5.24 10.48 8.89
CA SER A 150 4.59 11.24 7.84
C SER A 150 5.31 12.58 7.65
N ARG A 151 5.01 13.28 6.55
CA ARG A 151 5.57 14.64 6.33
C ARG A 151 5.15 15.61 7.43
N TYR A 152 3.93 15.47 7.93
CA TYR A 152 3.42 16.32 8.99
C TYR A 152 4.08 16.01 10.32
N GLU A 153 4.22 14.74 10.69
CA GLU A 153 4.94 14.32 11.91
C GLU A 153 6.40 14.79 11.90
N TYR A 154 7.08 14.63 10.77
CA TYR A 154 8.45 15.13 10.59
C TYR A 154 8.53 16.65 10.74
N TYR A 155 7.60 17.39 10.12
CA TYR A 155 7.52 18.83 10.27
C TYR A 155 7.33 19.26 11.74
N LEU A 156 6.44 18.59 12.48
CA LEU A 156 6.25 18.86 13.91
C LEU A 156 7.51 18.62 14.72
N LEU A 157 8.24 17.54 14.45
CA LEU A 157 9.52 17.23 15.09
C LEU A 157 10.56 18.32 14.81
N GLU A 158 10.69 18.76 13.55
CA GLU A 158 11.60 19.85 13.18
C GLU A 158 11.25 21.16 13.90
N GLN A 159 9.98 21.53 13.97
CA GLN A 159 9.53 22.72 14.70
C GLN A 159 9.84 22.62 16.20
N ALA A 160 9.60 21.46 16.81
CA ALA A 160 9.86 21.25 18.23
C ALA A 160 11.38 21.28 18.58
N MET A 161 12.23 20.95 17.61
CA MET A 161 13.69 21.05 17.76
C MET A 161 14.23 22.48 17.61
N ASN A 162 13.37 23.50 17.39
CA ASN A 162 13.70 24.93 17.35
C ASN A 162 14.82 25.31 16.36
N GLY A 163 14.84 24.74 15.17
CA GLY A 163 15.83 25.12 14.15
C GLY A 163 17.28 24.75 14.49
N LYS A 164 17.54 23.99 15.57
CA LYS A 164 18.83 23.31 15.74
C LYS A 164 18.95 22.32 14.60
N GLU A 165 20.18 22.11 14.10
CA GLU A 165 20.43 21.16 13.00
C GLU A 165 19.62 19.88 13.23
N SER A 166 18.68 19.62 12.32
CA SER A 166 17.85 18.44 12.40
C SER A 166 18.75 17.22 12.27
N PHE A 167 18.89 16.47 13.35
CA PHE A 167 19.62 15.20 13.34
C PHE A 167 18.74 14.06 12.83
N VAL A 168 17.46 14.32 12.55
CA VAL A 168 16.53 13.39 11.91
C VAL A 168 16.61 13.63 10.41
N GLN A 169 17.09 12.66 9.67
CA GLN A 169 17.28 12.79 8.23
C GLN A 169 16.45 11.76 7.49
N PRO A 170 15.83 12.13 6.36
CA PRO A 170 15.14 11.16 5.53
C PRO A 170 16.14 10.09 5.09
N LEU A 171 15.77 8.84 5.26
CA LEU A 171 16.53 7.73 4.74
C LEU A 171 16.27 7.70 3.22
N SER A 172 17.18 8.30 2.46
CA SER A 172 17.13 8.23 1.03
C SER A 172 17.60 6.84 0.61
N ASN A 173 16.75 6.08 -0.06
CA ASN A 173 17.24 4.97 -0.86
C ASN A 173 18.15 5.60 -1.92
N LYS A 174 19.34 5.05 -2.11
CA LYS A 174 20.36 5.59 -3.04
C LYS A 174 19.67 6.16 -4.28
N GLU A 175 19.87 7.46 -4.49
CA GLU A 175 19.24 8.28 -5.53
C GLU A 175 19.61 7.86 -6.98
N ASP A 176 20.36 6.77 -7.16
CA ASP A 176 20.97 6.39 -8.42
C ASP A 176 20.17 5.36 -9.25
N ALA A 177 19.05 4.85 -8.76
CA ALA A 177 18.22 3.96 -9.55
C ALA A 177 17.13 4.78 -10.27
N GLU A 178 17.18 4.80 -11.60
CA GLU A 178 16.09 5.38 -12.38
C GLU A 178 14.75 4.75 -11.98
N PRO A 179 13.71 5.58 -11.80
CA PRO A 179 12.40 5.08 -11.45
C PRO A 179 11.82 4.20 -12.56
N ASN A 180 11.20 3.09 -12.16
CA ASN A 180 10.58 2.17 -13.10
C ASN A 180 9.10 2.52 -13.32
N PRO A 181 8.63 2.55 -14.57
CA PRO A 181 7.22 2.80 -14.88
C PRO A 181 6.37 1.55 -14.64
N LEU A 182 5.69 1.48 -13.52
CA LEU A 182 4.75 0.41 -13.19
C LEU A 182 3.37 0.71 -13.78
N ILE A 183 2.93 -0.13 -14.70
CA ILE A 183 1.56 -0.06 -15.24
C ILE A 183 0.65 -0.85 -14.30
N VAL A 184 -0.41 -0.20 -13.81
CA VAL A 184 -1.45 -0.84 -13.01
C VAL A 184 -2.24 -1.79 -13.92
N PRO A 185 -2.31 -3.11 -13.60
CA PRO A 185 -2.96 -4.06 -14.48
C PRO A 185 -4.46 -3.77 -14.64
N GLY A 186 -4.97 -3.97 -15.84
CA GLY A 186 -6.38 -3.81 -16.14
C GLY A 186 -6.90 -4.89 -17.09
N LYS A 187 -8.18 -5.15 -17.01
CA LYS A 187 -8.84 -6.16 -17.82
C LYS A 187 -8.60 -5.92 -19.32
N GLY A 188 -8.09 -6.95 -20.00
CA GLY A 188 -7.81 -6.92 -21.43
C GLY A 188 -6.59 -6.11 -21.84
N LYS A 189 -5.90 -5.46 -20.91
CA LYS A 189 -4.65 -4.74 -21.17
C LYS A 189 -3.46 -5.68 -21.01
N PHE A 190 -2.44 -5.48 -21.83
CA PHE A 190 -1.20 -6.21 -21.70
C PHE A 190 -0.15 -5.37 -20.97
N ILE A 191 0.72 -6.04 -20.23
CA ILE A 191 1.89 -5.44 -19.60
C ILE A 191 3.12 -6.15 -20.10
N ARG A 192 4.09 -5.39 -20.58
CA ARG A 192 5.37 -5.94 -21.03
C ARG A 192 6.21 -6.41 -19.83
N VAL A 193 6.81 -7.57 -19.98
CA VAL A 193 7.69 -8.19 -18.98
C VAL A 193 9.07 -7.57 -19.10
N TYR A 194 9.60 -7.10 -17.99
CA TYR A 194 10.98 -6.62 -17.83
C TYR A 194 11.62 -7.33 -16.63
N PRO A 195 12.94 -7.40 -16.53
CA PRO A 195 13.61 -8.03 -15.40
C PRO A 195 13.13 -7.50 -14.05
N TRP A 196 12.92 -6.19 -13.92
CA TRP A 196 12.51 -5.54 -12.68
C TRP A 196 11.06 -5.86 -12.26
N ASN A 197 10.13 -6.09 -13.20
CA ASN A 197 8.71 -6.35 -12.88
C ASN A 197 8.32 -7.83 -12.95
N MET A 198 9.21 -8.71 -13.39
CA MET A 198 8.93 -10.11 -13.67
C MET A 198 8.38 -10.87 -12.45
N THR A 199 8.99 -10.67 -11.29
CA THR A 199 8.55 -11.31 -10.04
C THR A 199 7.16 -10.82 -9.62
N LEU A 200 6.89 -9.52 -9.76
CA LEU A 200 5.59 -8.94 -9.45
C LEU A 200 4.50 -9.53 -10.37
N LEU A 201 4.76 -9.54 -11.68
CA LEU A 201 3.82 -10.09 -12.66
C LEU A 201 3.56 -11.58 -12.44
N ARG A 202 4.63 -12.37 -12.21
CA ARG A 202 4.52 -13.80 -11.87
C ARG A 202 3.63 -14.00 -10.63
N ASN A 203 3.86 -13.27 -9.57
CA ASN A 203 3.09 -13.39 -8.34
C ASN A 203 1.62 -13.01 -8.57
N THR A 204 1.35 -11.94 -9.30
CA THR A 204 -0.01 -11.49 -9.62
C THR A 204 -0.76 -12.55 -10.43
N LEU A 205 -0.11 -13.14 -11.45
CA LEU A 205 -0.71 -14.21 -12.27
C LEU A 205 -1.05 -15.46 -11.45
N VAL A 206 -0.12 -15.88 -10.58
CA VAL A 206 -0.34 -17.08 -9.75
C VAL A 206 -1.40 -16.84 -8.68
N MET A 207 -1.28 -15.72 -7.95
CA MET A 207 -2.12 -15.49 -6.77
C MET A 207 -3.54 -15.00 -7.11
N HIS A 208 -3.70 -14.26 -8.20
CA HIS A 208 -4.96 -13.58 -8.49
C HIS A 208 -5.62 -13.99 -9.79
N GLU A 209 -4.84 -14.44 -10.77
CA GLU A 209 -5.37 -14.91 -12.07
C GLU A 209 -5.50 -16.44 -12.15
N GLY A 210 -4.98 -17.17 -11.16
CA GLY A 210 -5.03 -18.63 -11.12
C GLY A 210 -4.22 -19.32 -12.21
N LYS A 211 -3.23 -18.63 -12.78
CA LYS A 211 -2.35 -19.16 -13.83
C LYS A 211 -1.13 -19.84 -13.22
N GLN A 212 -0.57 -20.79 -13.95
CA GLN A 212 0.73 -21.35 -13.64
C GLN A 212 1.80 -20.43 -14.21
N ALA A 213 2.63 -19.85 -13.36
CA ALA A 213 3.71 -18.99 -13.81
C ALA A 213 5.00 -19.24 -13.02
N GLU A 214 6.11 -19.35 -13.75
CA GLU A 214 7.44 -19.59 -13.20
C GLU A 214 8.49 -18.76 -13.94
N ILE A 215 9.61 -18.48 -13.25
CA ILE A 215 10.74 -17.78 -13.83
C ILE A 215 11.88 -18.77 -13.99
N LYS A 216 12.38 -18.93 -15.22
CA LYS A 216 13.52 -19.78 -15.55
C LYS A 216 14.47 -19.02 -16.49
N ASN A 217 15.75 -18.99 -16.17
CA ASN A 217 16.78 -18.34 -16.98
C ASN A 217 16.36 -16.91 -17.42
N ASP A 218 15.96 -16.07 -16.45
CA ASP A 218 15.49 -14.69 -16.66
C ASP A 218 14.35 -14.55 -17.67
N THR A 219 13.55 -15.60 -17.84
CA THR A 219 12.38 -15.61 -18.70
C THR A 219 11.14 -16.03 -17.91
N LEU A 220 10.07 -15.28 -18.08
CA LEU A 220 8.77 -15.62 -17.50
C LEU A 220 8.04 -16.63 -18.40
N TYR A 221 7.66 -17.75 -17.80
CA TYR A 221 6.80 -18.76 -18.42
C TYR A 221 5.41 -18.69 -17.80
N VAL A 222 4.39 -18.63 -18.65
CA VAL A 222 2.99 -18.67 -18.23
C VAL A 222 2.31 -19.85 -18.92
N ASP A 223 1.72 -20.75 -18.14
CA ASP A 223 1.10 -21.99 -18.63
C ASP A 223 2.07 -22.79 -19.53
N GLY A 224 3.34 -22.85 -19.15
CA GLY A 224 4.42 -23.56 -19.84
C GLY A 224 4.99 -22.87 -21.07
N LYS A 225 4.55 -21.65 -21.43
CA LYS A 225 5.03 -20.89 -22.60
C LYS A 225 5.83 -19.66 -22.18
N PRO A 226 6.98 -19.38 -22.81
CA PRO A 226 7.73 -18.17 -22.57
C PRO A 226 6.90 -16.95 -22.99
N THR A 227 6.84 -15.93 -22.16
CA THR A 227 5.94 -14.79 -22.35
C THR A 227 6.68 -13.46 -22.15
N GLN A 228 6.56 -12.56 -23.13
CA GLN A 228 7.05 -11.19 -23.04
C GLN A 228 5.96 -10.19 -22.66
N HIS A 229 4.70 -10.61 -22.65
CA HIS A 229 3.55 -9.78 -22.31
C HIS A 229 2.57 -10.58 -21.44
N CYS A 230 2.11 -9.99 -20.36
CA CYS A 230 1.11 -10.57 -19.48
C CYS A 230 -0.25 -9.92 -19.73
N TYR A 231 -1.30 -10.73 -19.74
CA TYR A 231 -2.69 -10.27 -19.86
C TYR A 231 -3.42 -10.59 -18.58
N PHE A 232 -4.30 -9.67 -18.18
CA PHE A 232 -5.09 -9.76 -16.96
C PHE A 232 -6.57 -9.82 -17.27
N THR A 233 -7.31 -10.60 -16.49
CA THR A 233 -8.76 -10.76 -16.64
C THR A 233 -9.55 -9.88 -15.69
N LYS A 234 -8.84 -9.24 -14.74
CA LYS A 234 -9.38 -8.39 -13.69
C LYS A 234 -8.75 -7.01 -13.74
N ASP A 235 -9.42 -6.06 -13.08
CA ASP A 235 -8.91 -4.74 -12.79
C ASP A 235 -8.22 -4.73 -11.43
N TYR A 236 -7.09 -4.03 -11.35
CA TYR A 236 -6.27 -3.89 -10.15
C TYR A 236 -6.16 -2.41 -9.75
N TYR A 237 -5.98 -2.16 -8.44
CA TYR A 237 -5.95 -0.85 -7.84
C TYR A 237 -4.85 -0.75 -6.78
#